data_3e3afcdb718ba0777f586ae63804d27d
#
_entry.id   3e3afcdb718ba0777f586ae63804d27d
#
_cell.length_a   1.000
_cell.length_b   1.000
_cell.length_c   1.000
_cell.angle_alpha   90.00
_cell.angle_beta   90.00
_cell.angle_gamma   90.00
#
_symmetry.space_group_name_H-M   'P 1'
#
loop_
_entity.id
_entity.type
_entity.pdbx_description
1 polymer ?
#
loop_
_entity_poly.entity_id
_entity_poly.type
_entity_poly.pdbx_seq_one_letter_code
_entity_poly.pdbx_strand_id
1 'polypeptide(L)'
;FKFPGMKIFQFGFAGGPADPFLPHNFPRNCVVYTGTHDNDTAKGWYARVPEEEKDFYRRYLGRDGSDVAWDLIRGVWASVANQALCPLQDLLSLGNEARMNYPGNPSGNWSWRMKPGQMTENLQKRIYEFNFLYDRLNPVMEKLKKIAKNPDAGQVNVEPDNP
;
A
#
# COMPACT_ATOMS: atom_id res chain seq x y z
N PHE A 1 3.65 -21.75 -14.73
CA PHE A 1 4.25 -20.46 -15.09
C PHE A 1 4.77 -19.64 -13.91
N LYS A 2 4.51 -20.00 -12.66
CA LYS A 2 4.96 -19.30 -11.44
C LYS A 2 4.66 -17.77 -11.42
N PHE A 3 3.59 -17.33 -12.08
CA PHE A 3 3.14 -15.95 -11.98
C PHE A 3 2.75 -15.60 -10.54
N PRO A 4 2.98 -14.35 -10.08
CA PRO A 4 2.56 -13.92 -8.75
C PRO A 4 1.04 -13.98 -8.64
N GLY A 5 0.54 -14.51 -7.52
CA GLY A 5 -0.86 -14.40 -7.15
C GLY A 5 -1.22 -12.99 -6.69
N MET A 6 -2.51 -12.65 -6.72
CA MET A 6 -3.02 -11.37 -6.20
C MET A 6 -3.73 -11.59 -4.87
N LYS A 7 -3.52 -10.68 -3.93
CA LYS A 7 -4.17 -10.63 -2.62
C LYS A 7 -4.82 -9.28 -2.37
N ILE A 8 -6.01 -9.27 -1.80
CA ILE A 8 -6.76 -8.05 -1.46
C ILE A 8 -7.05 -8.10 0.03
N PHE A 9 -6.40 -7.22 0.80
CA PHE A 9 -6.43 -7.32 2.25
C PHE A 9 -7.83 -7.09 2.86
N GLN A 10 -8.64 -6.22 2.27
CA GLN A 10 -10.04 -6.03 2.70
C GLN A 10 -10.84 -7.32 2.78
N PHE A 11 -10.54 -8.32 1.96
CA PHE A 11 -11.27 -9.59 1.94
C PHE A 11 -10.92 -10.52 3.11
N GLY A 12 -9.78 -10.32 3.75
CA GLY A 12 -9.27 -11.21 4.78
C GLY A 12 -10.05 -11.20 6.09
N PHE A 13 -10.91 -10.21 6.31
CA PHE A 13 -11.55 -10.02 7.61
C PHE A 13 -12.87 -10.77 7.79
N ALA A 14 -13.45 -11.31 6.71
CA ALA A 14 -14.68 -12.11 6.76
C ALA A 14 -14.44 -13.61 7.02
N GLY A 15 -13.25 -14.13 6.66
CA GLY A 15 -12.96 -15.58 6.64
C GLY A 15 -12.27 -16.13 7.90
N GLY A 16 -11.94 -15.30 8.88
CA GLY A 16 -11.22 -15.71 10.09
C GLY A 16 -9.71 -15.91 9.86
N PRO A 17 -8.97 -16.47 10.87
CA PRO A 17 -7.50 -16.43 10.87
C PRO A 17 -6.82 -17.27 9.77
N ALA A 18 -7.50 -18.23 9.19
CA ALA A 18 -6.97 -19.04 8.08
C ALA A 18 -7.20 -18.42 6.69
N ASP A 19 -7.83 -17.23 6.62
CA ASP A 19 -8.15 -16.59 5.35
C ASP A 19 -6.87 -16.30 4.53
N PRO A 20 -6.81 -16.72 3.25
CA PRO A 20 -5.63 -16.51 2.41
C PRO A 20 -5.35 -15.06 2.04
N PHE A 21 -6.26 -14.14 2.36
CA PHE A 21 -6.09 -12.69 2.17
C PHE A 21 -5.56 -11.95 3.41
N LEU A 22 -5.23 -12.68 4.49
CA LEU A 22 -4.55 -12.11 5.66
C LEU A 22 -3.01 -12.15 5.47
N PRO A 23 -2.28 -11.09 5.84
CA PRO A 23 -0.83 -10.97 5.62
C PRO A 23 0.03 -12.14 6.10
N HIS A 24 -0.31 -12.76 7.22
CA HIS A 24 0.46 -13.89 7.76
C HIS A 24 0.30 -15.19 6.93
N ASN A 25 -0.71 -15.25 6.04
CA ASN A 25 -0.94 -16.36 5.11
C ASN A 25 -0.45 -16.08 3.68
N PHE A 26 0.22 -14.96 3.43
CA PHE A 26 0.68 -14.62 2.08
C PHE A 26 1.87 -15.47 1.64
N PRO A 27 1.89 -15.99 0.41
CA PRO A 27 3.13 -16.44 -0.21
C PRO A 27 3.99 -15.21 -0.55
N ARG A 28 5.31 -15.36 -0.55
CA ARG A 28 6.22 -14.27 -0.96
C ARG A 28 5.97 -13.82 -2.42
N ASN A 29 5.75 -14.76 -3.33
CA ASN A 29 5.48 -14.47 -4.74
C ASN A 29 4.02 -14.07 -4.95
N CYS A 30 3.65 -12.91 -4.45
CA CYS A 30 2.33 -12.30 -4.68
C CYS A 30 2.41 -10.77 -4.76
N VAL A 31 1.35 -10.18 -5.30
CA VAL A 31 1.05 -8.76 -5.28
C VAL A 31 -0.10 -8.56 -4.32
N VAL A 32 0.07 -7.71 -3.31
CA VAL A 32 -0.98 -7.41 -2.33
C VAL A 32 -1.48 -5.98 -2.49
N TYR A 33 -2.79 -5.82 -2.34
CA TYR A 33 -3.49 -4.55 -2.36
C TYR A 33 -4.22 -4.32 -1.04
N THR A 34 -4.35 -3.05 -0.60
CA THR A 34 -5.36 -2.70 0.42
C THR A 34 -6.76 -2.97 -0.11
N GLY A 35 -7.05 -2.53 -1.31
CA GLY A 35 -8.21 -2.75 -2.16
C GLY A 35 -7.85 -2.40 -3.60
N THR A 36 -8.65 -2.82 -4.58
CA THR A 36 -8.50 -2.49 -6.00
C THR A 36 -9.48 -1.39 -6.42
N HIS A 37 -9.46 -1.02 -7.70
CA HIS A 37 -10.44 -0.09 -8.27
C HIS A 37 -11.89 -0.58 -8.16
N ASP A 38 -12.13 -1.89 -8.08
CA ASP A 38 -13.46 -2.48 -7.94
C ASP A 38 -13.96 -2.53 -6.49
N ASN A 39 -13.05 -2.39 -5.54
CA ASN A 39 -13.39 -2.33 -4.14
C ASN A 39 -13.80 -0.91 -3.73
N ASP A 40 -14.41 -0.79 -2.56
CA ASP A 40 -14.52 0.50 -1.90
C ASP A 40 -13.15 0.96 -1.39
N THR A 41 -13.01 2.25 -1.12
CA THR A 41 -11.86 2.73 -0.35
C THR A 41 -11.81 2.03 1.01
N ALA A 42 -10.62 1.94 1.60
CA ALA A 42 -10.46 1.29 2.91
C ALA A 42 -11.42 1.87 3.96
N LYS A 43 -11.57 3.19 3.99
CA LYS A 43 -12.48 3.88 4.90
C LYS A 43 -13.95 3.62 4.58
N GLY A 44 -14.31 3.61 3.29
CA GLY A 44 -15.67 3.29 2.85
C GLY A 44 -16.04 1.84 3.13
N TRP A 45 -15.10 0.91 2.93
CA TRP A 45 -15.25 -0.50 3.29
C TRP A 45 -15.54 -0.65 4.79
N TYR A 46 -14.68 -0.12 5.65
CA TYR A 46 -14.82 -0.24 7.11
C TYR A 46 -16.13 0.36 7.64
N ALA A 47 -16.60 1.43 7.03
CA ALA A 47 -17.87 2.03 7.43
C ALA A 47 -19.07 1.09 7.24
N ARG A 48 -19.00 0.14 6.28
CA ARG A 48 -20.13 -0.68 5.84
C ARG A 48 -20.07 -2.15 6.23
N VAL A 49 -18.88 -2.68 6.55
CA VAL A 49 -18.77 -4.08 6.97
C VAL A 49 -19.46 -4.33 8.32
N PRO A 50 -19.94 -5.56 8.57
CA PRO A 50 -20.53 -5.94 9.84
C PRO A 50 -19.60 -5.71 11.03
N GLU A 51 -20.16 -5.59 12.23
CA GLU A 51 -19.38 -5.34 13.45
C GLU A 51 -18.42 -6.50 13.77
N GLU A 52 -18.77 -7.71 13.41
CA GLU A 52 -17.91 -8.89 13.58
C GLU A 52 -16.61 -8.77 12.78
N GLU A 53 -16.68 -8.26 11.54
CA GLU A 53 -15.51 -8.00 10.71
C GLU A 53 -14.67 -6.84 11.28
N LYS A 54 -15.33 -5.78 11.78
CA LYS A 54 -14.65 -4.65 12.45
C LYS A 54 -13.95 -5.09 13.72
N ASP A 55 -14.58 -5.94 14.51
CA ASP A 55 -13.99 -6.50 15.73
C ASP A 55 -12.77 -7.36 15.38
N PHE A 56 -12.89 -8.24 14.39
CA PHE A 56 -11.76 -9.05 13.92
C PHE A 56 -10.63 -8.18 13.39
N TYR A 57 -10.93 -7.15 12.59
CA TYR A 57 -9.95 -6.17 12.11
C TYR A 57 -9.21 -5.50 13.27
N ARG A 58 -9.93 -4.97 14.27
CA ARG A 58 -9.32 -4.27 15.41
C ARG A 58 -8.39 -5.18 16.20
N ARG A 59 -8.82 -6.41 16.49
CA ARG A 59 -7.99 -7.39 17.20
C ARG A 59 -6.80 -7.85 16.37
N TYR A 60 -7.00 -8.11 15.09
CA TYR A 60 -5.94 -8.59 14.19
C TYR A 60 -4.82 -7.56 14.02
N LEU A 61 -5.16 -6.30 13.84
CA LEU A 61 -4.19 -5.23 13.63
C LEU A 61 -3.72 -4.56 14.92
N GLY A 62 -4.38 -4.82 16.05
CA GLY A 62 -4.12 -4.09 17.31
C GLY A 62 -4.43 -2.60 17.16
N ARG A 63 -5.52 -2.26 16.45
CA ARG A 63 -5.93 -0.89 16.12
C ARG A 63 -7.39 -0.66 16.49
N ASP A 64 -7.74 0.59 16.75
CA ASP A 64 -9.08 1.01 17.13
C ASP A 64 -10.01 1.32 15.94
N GLY A 65 -9.46 1.41 14.72
CA GLY A 65 -10.19 1.76 13.51
C GLY A 65 -10.29 3.27 13.26
N SER A 66 -9.54 4.10 13.97
CA SER A 66 -9.53 5.55 13.75
C SER A 66 -8.81 5.96 12.46
N ASP A 67 -7.82 5.18 11.99
CA ASP A 67 -7.04 5.47 10.77
C ASP A 67 -6.98 4.24 9.84
N VAL A 68 -8.15 3.69 9.53
CA VAL A 68 -8.34 2.42 8.80
C VAL A 68 -7.49 2.32 7.54
N ALA A 69 -7.44 3.39 6.74
CA ALA A 69 -6.71 3.37 5.48
C ALA A 69 -5.21 3.11 5.71
N TRP A 70 -4.60 3.82 6.64
CA TRP A 70 -3.19 3.65 6.96
C TRP A 70 -2.89 2.41 7.78
N ASP A 71 -3.85 1.90 8.54
CA ASP A 71 -3.72 0.59 9.20
C ASP A 71 -3.65 -0.54 8.17
N LEU A 72 -4.52 -0.52 7.14
CA LEU A 72 -4.44 -1.47 6.02
C LEU A 72 -3.15 -1.30 5.21
N ILE A 73 -2.74 -0.06 4.90
CA ILE A 73 -1.47 0.22 4.23
C ILE A 73 -0.30 -0.37 5.04
N ARG A 74 -0.28 -0.17 6.35
CA ARG A 74 0.73 -0.77 7.23
C ARG A 74 0.74 -2.29 7.13
N GLY A 75 -0.43 -2.93 7.18
CA GLY A 75 -0.55 -4.39 7.08
C GLY A 75 0.03 -4.94 5.78
N VAL A 76 -0.27 -4.32 4.63
CA VAL A 76 0.27 -4.78 3.35
C VAL A 76 1.74 -4.43 3.16
N TRP A 77 2.22 -3.28 3.66
CA TRP A 77 3.63 -2.90 3.62
C TRP A 77 4.51 -3.79 4.50
N ALA A 78 4.03 -4.18 5.68
CA ALA A 78 4.72 -5.08 6.60
C ALA A 78 4.71 -6.54 6.14
N SER A 79 3.94 -6.90 5.12
CA SER A 79 3.81 -8.29 4.66
C SER A 79 5.05 -8.79 3.93
N VAL A 80 5.13 -10.10 3.73
CA VAL A 80 6.21 -10.77 2.97
C VAL A 80 6.04 -10.65 1.45
N ALA A 81 4.92 -10.09 0.97
CA ALA A 81 4.62 -9.97 -0.45
C ALA A 81 5.70 -9.20 -1.21
N ASN A 82 6.10 -9.70 -2.38
CA ASN A 82 7.10 -9.04 -3.22
C ASN A 82 6.67 -7.63 -3.65
N GLN A 83 5.37 -7.42 -3.85
CA GLN A 83 4.82 -6.11 -4.22
C GLN A 83 3.62 -5.77 -3.33
N ALA A 84 3.58 -4.52 -2.87
CA ALA A 84 2.46 -3.95 -2.13
C ALA A 84 1.98 -2.69 -2.84
N LEU A 85 0.66 -2.59 -3.05
CA LEU A 85 0.01 -1.47 -3.72
C LEU A 85 -1.17 -0.99 -2.88
N CYS A 86 -1.44 0.30 -2.96
CA CYS A 86 -2.67 0.87 -2.43
C CYS A 86 -3.22 1.92 -3.38
N PRO A 87 -4.54 2.07 -3.49
CA PRO A 87 -5.15 3.18 -4.19
C PRO A 87 -4.73 4.52 -3.58
N LEU A 88 -4.60 5.54 -4.43
CA LEU A 88 -4.29 6.90 -3.96
C LEU A 88 -5.36 7.43 -3.00
N GLN A 89 -6.61 6.99 -3.17
CA GLN A 89 -7.72 7.32 -2.28
C GLN A 89 -7.45 6.85 -0.84
N ASP A 90 -6.82 5.70 -0.65
CA ASP A 90 -6.45 5.18 0.67
C ASP A 90 -5.30 5.99 1.27
N LEU A 91 -4.28 6.36 0.48
CA LEU A 91 -3.22 7.28 0.93
C LEU A 91 -3.78 8.62 1.41
N LEU A 92 -4.83 9.10 0.76
CA LEU A 92 -5.53 10.34 1.12
C LEU A 92 -6.61 10.14 2.20
N SER A 93 -6.82 8.92 2.70
CA SER A 93 -7.85 8.55 3.68
C SER A 93 -9.26 8.99 3.29
N LEU A 94 -9.60 8.89 2.00
CA LEU A 94 -10.91 9.26 1.47
C LEU A 94 -11.95 8.16 1.70
N GLY A 95 -13.20 8.56 1.82
CA GLY A 95 -14.33 7.64 1.98
C GLY A 95 -14.89 7.13 0.64
N ASN A 96 -16.09 6.55 0.72
CA ASN A 96 -16.79 5.95 -0.43
C ASN A 96 -17.02 6.93 -1.60
N GLU A 97 -17.11 8.22 -1.31
CA GLU A 97 -17.26 9.28 -2.31
C GLU A 97 -16.12 9.32 -3.34
N ALA A 98 -14.97 8.74 -3.00
CA ALA A 98 -13.81 8.65 -3.87
C ALA A 98 -13.66 7.28 -4.56
N ARG A 99 -14.62 6.38 -4.39
CA ARG A 99 -14.59 5.05 -5.03
C ARG A 99 -14.47 5.17 -6.54
N MET A 100 -13.59 4.36 -7.15
CA MET A 100 -13.28 4.45 -8.57
C MET A 100 -14.34 3.73 -9.42
N ASN A 101 -14.70 2.52 -9.04
CA ASN A 101 -15.59 1.68 -9.82
C ASN A 101 -16.61 0.92 -8.96
N TYR A 102 -17.84 0.85 -9.47
CA TYR A 102 -18.90 0.00 -8.94
C TYR A 102 -19.19 -1.08 -9.99
N PRO A 103 -18.66 -2.31 -9.81
CA PRO A 103 -18.90 -3.40 -10.74
C PRO A 103 -20.39 -3.61 -11.01
N GLY A 104 -20.75 -3.81 -12.27
CA GLY A 104 -22.14 -3.94 -12.70
C GLY A 104 -22.89 -2.62 -12.89
N ASN A 105 -22.32 -1.48 -12.59
CA ASN A 105 -22.90 -0.16 -12.82
C ASN A 105 -22.47 0.37 -14.19
N PRO A 106 -23.41 0.70 -15.11
CA PRO A 106 -23.05 1.11 -16.47
C PRO A 106 -22.55 2.56 -16.59
N SER A 107 -22.68 3.36 -15.52
CA SER A 107 -22.33 4.78 -15.54
C SER A 107 -21.80 5.28 -14.20
N GLY A 108 -21.20 6.48 -14.18
CA GLY A 108 -20.69 7.14 -12.95
C GLY A 108 -19.35 6.62 -12.44
N ASN A 109 -18.78 5.63 -13.11
CA ASN A 109 -17.48 5.05 -12.75
C ASN A 109 -16.29 5.83 -13.35
N TRP A 110 -15.09 5.61 -12.82
CA TRP A 110 -13.82 6.14 -13.35
C TRP A 110 -13.73 7.67 -13.40
N SER A 111 -14.55 8.36 -12.60
CA SER A 111 -14.66 9.82 -12.61
C SER A 111 -13.78 10.52 -11.58
N TRP A 112 -13.42 9.84 -10.49
CA TRP A 112 -12.59 10.43 -9.44
C TRP A 112 -11.21 10.86 -9.96
N ARG A 113 -10.77 12.04 -9.55
CA ARG A 113 -9.43 12.57 -9.83
C ARG A 113 -8.85 13.23 -8.59
N MET A 114 -7.56 13.03 -8.37
CA MET A 114 -6.81 13.76 -7.34
C MET A 114 -6.80 15.27 -7.68
N LYS A 115 -7.06 16.09 -6.68
CA LYS A 115 -7.01 17.57 -6.82
C LYS A 115 -5.59 18.08 -6.62
N PRO A 116 -5.20 19.20 -7.26
CA PRO A 116 -3.93 19.87 -6.97
C PRO A 116 -3.80 20.16 -5.46
N GLY A 117 -2.58 19.98 -4.93
CA GLY A 117 -2.28 20.23 -3.51
C GLY A 117 -2.63 19.09 -2.54
N GLN A 118 -3.35 18.05 -2.94
CA GLN A 118 -3.63 16.91 -2.06
C GLN A 118 -2.39 16.08 -1.71
N MET A 119 -1.37 16.04 -2.58
CA MET A 119 -0.08 15.41 -2.29
C MET A 119 0.80 16.39 -1.47
N THR A 120 0.45 16.56 -0.21
CA THR A 120 1.15 17.47 0.72
C THR A 120 2.54 16.92 1.09
N GLU A 121 3.43 17.80 1.58
CA GLU A 121 4.73 17.35 2.11
C GLU A 121 4.60 16.36 3.26
N ASN A 122 3.61 16.52 4.14
CA ASN A 122 3.37 15.61 5.25
C ASN A 122 2.96 14.23 4.74
N LEU A 123 2.11 14.16 3.72
CA LEU A 123 1.76 12.89 3.08
C LEU A 123 2.97 12.22 2.44
N GLN A 124 3.79 12.99 1.71
CA GLN A 124 5.02 12.47 1.10
C GLN A 124 5.99 11.93 2.15
N LYS A 125 6.19 12.65 3.26
CA LYS A 125 7.02 12.20 4.40
C LYS A 125 6.47 10.91 5.01
N ARG A 126 5.15 10.80 5.20
CA ARG A 126 4.51 9.59 5.73
C ARG A 126 4.68 8.40 4.79
N ILE A 127 4.51 8.59 3.48
CA ILE A 127 4.75 7.55 2.47
C ILE A 127 6.22 7.11 2.51
N TYR A 128 7.16 8.06 2.55
CA TYR A 128 8.59 7.75 2.64
C TYR A 128 8.92 6.94 3.88
N GLU A 129 8.42 7.35 5.04
CA GLU A 129 8.61 6.67 6.33
C GLU A 129 8.14 5.20 6.28
N PHE A 130 6.94 4.95 5.73
CA PHE A 130 6.45 3.58 5.59
C PHE A 130 7.33 2.74 4.65
N ASN A 131 7.76 3.31 3.52
CA ASN A 131 8.66 2.59 2.62
C ASN A 131 10.03 2.31 3.26
N PHE A 132 10.54 3.24 4.07
CA PHE A 132 11.77 3.07 4.82
C PHE A 132 11.64 1.97 5.89
N LEU A 133 10.61 2.04 6.73
CA LEU A 133 10.40 1.10 7.84
C LEU A 133 10.25 -0.36 7.37
N TYR A 134 9.68 -0.58 6.19
CA TYR A 134 9.40 -1.92 5.68
C TYR A 134 10.29 -2.34 4.50
N ASP A 135 11.43 -1.66 4.34
CA ASP A 135 12.43 -1.95 3.29
C ASP A 135 11.83 -2.01 1.87
N ARG A 136 10.97 -1.03 1.57
CA ARG A 136 10.30 -0.89 0.26
C ARG A 136 10.75 0.33 -0.54
N LEU A 137 11.82 0.99 -0.12
CA LEU A 137 12.43 2.07 -0.89
C LEU A 137 13.10 1.51 -2.15
N ASN A 138 12.94 2.24 -3.26
CA ASN A 138 13.64 1.88 -4.49
C ASN A 138 15.16 2.08 -4.31
N PRO A 139 15.98 1.02 -4.35
CA PRO A 139 17.43 1.12 -4.09
C PRO A 139 18.16 2.02 -5.10
N VAL A 140 17.66 2.13 -6.33
CA VAL A 140 18.22 3.03 -7.34
C VAL A 140 18.00 4.48 -6.94
N MET A 141 16.80 4.83 -6.48
CA MET A 141 16.47 6.18 -6.01
C MET A 141 17.27 6.56 -4.76
N GLU A 142 17.48 5.63 -3.84
CA GLU A 142 18.31 5.85 -2.65
C GLU A 142 19.78 6.08 -3.03
N LYS A 143 20.30 5.32 -3.99
CA LYS A 143 21.65 5.52 -4.52
C LYS A 143 21.79 6.90 -5.18
N LEU A 144 20.83 7.30 -6.00
CA LEU A 144 20.84 8.62 -6.65
C LEU A 144 20.76 9.76 -5.63
N LYS A 145 19.96 9.65 -4.57
CA LYS A 145 19.91 10.65 -3.49
C LYS A 145 21.25 10.77 -2.75
N LYS A 146 21.95 9.66 -2.51
CA LYS A 146 23.28 9.66 -1.89
C LYS A 146 24.31 10.38 -2.78
N ILE A 147 24.31 10.09 -4.08
CA ILE A 147 25.19 10.76 -5.06
C ILE A 147 24.88 12.26 -5.11
N ALA A 148 23.60 12.64 -5.17
CA ALA A 148 23.22 14.06 -5.20
C ALA A 148 23.60 14.84 -3.92
N LYS A 149 23.65 14.18 -2.76
CA LYS A 149 24.11 14.78 -1.49
C LYS A 149 25.62 14.82 -1.35
N ASN A 150 26.34 13.96 -2.03
CA ASN A 150 27.80 13.89 -2.04
C ASN A 150 28.30 13.57 -3.46
N PRO A 151 28.45 14.60 -4.33
CA PRO A 151 28.83 14.43 -5.74
C PRO A 151 30.15 13.65 -5.94
N ASP A 152 31.06 13.72 -4.96
CA ASP A 152 32.37 13.04 -5.01
C ASP A 152 32.27 11.53 -4.71
N ALA A 153 31.17 11.06 -4.13
CA ALA A 153 30.97 9.64 -3.82
C ALA A 153 30.71 8.75 -5.08
N GLY A 154 30.60 9.36 -6.26
CA GLY A 154 30.38 8.68 -7.54
C GLY A 154 31.65 8.51 -8.39
N GLN A 155 32.78 9.05 -7.98
CA GLN A 155 34.05 8.86 -8.69
C GLN A 155 34.67 7.52 -8.27
N VAL A 156 34.47 6.51 -9.11
CA VAL A 156 35.28 5.29 -9.06
C VAL A 156 36.70 5.72 -9.49
N ASN A 157 37.65 5.70 -8.56
CA ASN A 157 39.07 5.79 -8.90
C ASN A 157 39.38 4.61 -9.84
N VAL A 158 39.43 4.86 -11.12
CA VAL A 158 40.05 3.94 -12.07
C VAL A 158 41.53 4.16 -11.88
N GLU A 159 42.18 3.28 -11.08
CA GLU A 159 43.63 3.23 -11.08
C GLU A 159 44.08 2.96 -12.53
N PRO A 160 45.01 3.73 -13.09
CA PRO A 160 45.54 3.43 -14.40
C PRO A 160 46.36 2.12 -14.30
N ASP A 161 45.99 1.15 -15.15
CA ASP A 161 46.84 -0.02 -15.39
C ASP A 161 48.26 0.45 -15.69
N ASN A 162 49.19 0.10 -14.82
CA ASN A 162 50.59 0.37 -14.98
C ASN A 162 51.17 -0.66 -15.97
N PRO A 163 51.92 -0.24 -17.03
CA PRO A 163 52.43 -1.12 -18.08
C PRO A 163 53.47 -2.12 -17.63
#